data_95ab05474cfc5f806a1d3ee2ca70b86f
#
_entry.id   95ab05474cfc5f806a1d3ee2ca70b86f
#
_cell.length_a   1.000
_cell.length_b   1.000
_cell.length_c   1.000
_cell.angle_alpha   90.00
_cell.angle_beta   90.00
_cell.angle_gamma   90.00
#
_symmetry.space_group_name_H-M   'P 1'
#
loop_
_entity.id
_entity.type
_entity.pdbx_description
1 polymer ?
#
loop_
_entity_poly.entity_id
_entity_poly.type
_entity_poly.pdbx_seq_one_letter_code
_entity_poly.pdbx_strand_id
1 'polypeptide(L)'
;MICCLAVDLAYRKRGIASLLLREALDKLDRDKDITVSTFRENDVKGIVPRKLYKKFEFEEGELIEEFGYPNQRFVLHADKSVDNVIIGTTVTVTVDRPLGSYHSEYKDMYYPINYGYIEGVMAPDGEEQDAYILGVNEPVGKFTGKIIAIVYRKDDIEEKWVVVPDGMMFSKDEIRQQIYFQEQYYDSEIVM
;
A
#
# COMPACT_ATOMS: atom_id res chain seq x y z
N MET A 1 -13.93 11.46 -6.83
CA MET A 1 -14.39 12.80 -6.35
C MET A 1 -15.44 12.62 -5.26
N ILE A 2 -15.32 13.35 -4.16
CA ILE A 2 -16.34 13.43 -3.11
C ILE A 2 -17.28 14.60 -3.45
N CYS A 3 -18.53 14.29 -3.78
CA CYS A 3 -19.48 15.30 -4.28
C CYS A 3 -20.15 16.13 -3.17
N CYS A 4 -20.34 15.56 -1.98
CA CYS A 4 -20.99 16.28 -0.87
C CYS A 4 -20.62 15.65 0.46
N LEU A 5 -20.25 16.49 1.43
CA LEU A 5 -20.11 16.13 2.83
C LEU A 5 -20.83 17.18 3.68
N ALA A 6 -21.92 16.78 4.33
CA ALA A 6 -22.71 17.68 5.14
C ALA A 6 -23.06 17.05 6.50
N VAL A 7 -23.08 17.89 7.54
CA VAL A 7 -23.55 17.52 8.88
C VAL A 7 -24.58 18.55 9.33
N ASP A 8 -25.73 18.07 9.76
CA ASP A 8 -26.80 18.90 10.29
C ASP A 8 -26.30 19.80 11.42
N LEU A 9 -26.81 21.02 11.50
CA LEU A 9 -26.39 22.05 12.46
C LEU A 9 -26.44 21.55 13.91
N ALA A 10 -27.48 20.78 14.26
CA ALA A 10 -27.68 20.24 15.60
C ALA A 10 -26.60 19.22 16.02
N TYR A 11 -25.89 18.63 15.07
CA TYR A 11 -24.88 17.58 15.30
C TYR A 11 -23.45 18.02 15.02
N ARG A 12 -23.21 19.28 14.68
CA ARG A 12 -21.88 19.83 14.43
C ARG A 12 -21.01 19.88 15.69
N LYS A 13 -19.70 20.04 15.51
CA LYS A 13 -18.68 20.08 16.56
C LYS A 13 -18.53 18.81 17.40
N ARG A 14 -19.06 17.67 16.90
CA ARG A 14 -18.99 16.34 17.55
C ARG A 14 -18.02 15.38 16.81
N GLY A 15 -17.22 15.86 15.88
CA GLY A 15 -16.30 15.03 15.11
C GLY A 15 -16.92 14.24 13.95
N ILE A 16 -18.26 14.32 13.75
CA ILE A 16 -18.99 13.51 12.75
C ILE A 16 -18.45 13.70 11.34
N ALA A 17 -18.15 14.92 10.91
CA ALA A 17 -17.58 15.16 9.58
C ALA A 17 -16.23 14.44 9.38
N SER A 18 -15.40 14.38 10.41
CA SER A 18 -14.13 13.65 10.38
C SER A 18 -14.34 12.14 10.31
N LEU A 19 -15.33 11.59 11.01
CA LEU A 19 -15.69 10.18 10.93
C LEU A 19 -16.21 9.82 9.55
N LEU A 20 -17.14 10.61 9.00
CA LEU A 20 -17.70 10.39 7.66
C LEU A 20 -16.61 10.47 6.57
N LEU A 21 -15.72 11.43 6.67
CA LEU A 21 -14.63 11.56 5.69
C LEU A 21 -13.67 10.38 5.77
N ARG A 22 -13.29 9.93 6.96
CA ARG A 22 -12.45 8.74 7.15
C ARG A 22 -13.11 7.51 6.53
N GLU A 23 -14.36 7.21 6.89
CA GLU A 23 -15.13 6.09 6.33
C GLU A 23 -15.27 6.15 4.80
N ALA A 24 -15.35 7.36 4.23
CA ALA A 24 -15.39 7.54 2.80
C ALA A 24 -14.02 7.23 2.17
N LEU A 25 -12.93 7.71 2.77
CA LEU A 25 -11.57 7.48 2.29
C LEU A 25 -11.18 6.00 2.36
N ASP A 26 -11.57 5.29 3.42
CA ASP A 26 -11.32 3.85 3.60
C ASP A 26 -12.01 2.98 2.53
N LYS A 27 -13.03 3.52 1.84
CA LYS A 27 -13.78 2.81 0.78
C LYS A 27 -13.42 3.26 -0.64
N LEU A 28 -12.61 4.28 -0.77
CA LEU A 28 -12.20 4.82 -2.07
C LEU A 28 -10.87 4.19 -2.48
N ASP A 29 -10.72 4.03 -3.80
CA ASP A 29 -9.47 3.62 -4.44
C ASP A 29 -8.40 4.69 -4.20
N ARG A 30 -7.38 4.36 -3.39
CA ARG A 30 -6.28 5.25 -3.04
C ARG A 30 -5.19 5.33 -4.11
N ASP A 31 -5.26 4.49 -5.15
CA ASP A 31 -4.37 4.54 -6.31
C ASP A 31 -4.66 5.74 -7.23
N LYS A 32 -5.71 6.49 -6.92
CA LYS A 32 -6.15 7.67 -7.69
C LYS A 32 -6.33 8.88 -6.78
N ASP A 33 -6.05 10.04 -7.34
CA ASP A 33 -6.33 11.30 -6.67
C ASP A 33 -7.80 11.40 -6.27
N ILE A 34 -8.05 11.72 -5.00
CA ILE A 34 -9.38 12.00 -4.50
C ILE A 34 -9.56 13.50 -4.43
N THR A 35 -10.60 13.99 -5.07
CA THR A 35 -10.90 15.43 -5.11
C THR A 35 -12.17 15.78 -4.37
N VAL A 36 -12.20 16.96 -3.78
CA VAL A 36 -13.39 17.58 -3.18
C VAL A 36 -13.34 19.08 -3.44
N SER A 37 -14.48 19.72 -3.57
CA SER A 37 -14.58 21.17 -3.75
C SER A 37 -15.24 21.82 -2.55
N THR A 38 -14.79 23.04 -2.22
CA THR A 38 -15.41 23.85 -1.17
C THR A 38 -15.22 25.34 -1.45
N PHE A 39 -15.83 26.19 -0.65
CA PHE A 39 -15.73 27.64 -0.75
C PHE A 39 -14.28 28.13 -0.68
N ARG A 40 -14.00 29.24 -1.36
CA ARG A 40 -12.67 29.89 -1.38
C ARG A 40 -12.28 30.38 0.02
N GLU A 41 -11.00 30.66 0.20
CA GLU A 41 -10.42 31.07 1.49
C GLU A 41 -11.08 32.33 2.09
N ASN A 42 -11.47 33.28 1.24
CA ASN A 42 -12.12 34.53 1.65
C ASN A 42 -13.63 34.38 1.97
N ASP A 43 -14.21 33.20 1.81
CA ASP A 43 -15.60 32.92 2.18
C ASP A 43 -15.66 32.29 3.59
N VAL A 44 -16.42 32.94 4.48
CA VAL A 44 -16.63 32.46 5.87
C VAL A 44 -17.13 31.02 5.91
N LYS A 45 -17.94 30.60 4.92
CA LYS A 45 -18.45 29.23 4.81
C LYS A 45 -17.35 28.22 4.52
N GLY A 46 -16.24 28.66 3.94
CA GLY A 46 -15.07 27.84 3.63
C GLY A 46 -14.19 27.52 4.83
N ILE A 47 -14.20 28.31 5.90
CA ILE A 47 -13.26 28.20 7.02
C ILE A 47 -13.27 26.78 7.64
N VAL A 48 -14.43 26.24 7.92
CA VAL A 48 -14.54 24.93 8.60
C VAL A 48 -14.23 23.76 7.67
N PRO A 49 -14.82 23.66 6.46
CA PRO A 49 -14.51 22.54 5.56
C PRO A 49 -13.04 22.54 5.11
N ARG A 50 -12.45 23.71 4.83
CA ARG A 50 -11.03 23.81 4.46
C ARG A 50 -10.11 23.27 5.57
N LYS A 51 -10.37 23.59 6.85
CA LYS A 51 -9.65 23.03 7.99
C LYS A 51 -9.81 21.52 8.09
N LEU A 52 -11.00 21.00 7.79
CA LEU A 52 -11.24 19.56 7.77
C LEU A 52 -10.40 18.87 6.69
N TYR A 53 -10.45 19.37 5.45
CA TYR A 53 -9.72 18.76 4.34
C TYR A 53 -8.20 18.83 4.57
N LYS A 54 -7.66 19.96 5.01
CA LYS A 54 -6.23 20.07 5.37
C LYS A 54 -5.83 19.11 6.49
N LYS A 55 -6.69 18.84 7.48
CA LYS A 55 -6.45 17.84 8.52
C LYS A 55 -6.33 16.43 7.97
N PHE A 56 -6.95 16.14 6.84
CA PHE A 56 -6.89 14.88 6.11
C PHE A 56 -5.92 14.92 4.93
N GLU A 57 -4.94 15.84 4.96
CA GLU A 57 -3.83 15.95 4.02
C GLU A 57 -4.24 16.30 2.58
N PHE A 58 -5.47 16.81 2.39
CA PHE A 58 -5.83 17.39 1.11
C PHE A 58 -5.07 18.70 0.87
N GLU A 59 -4.46 18.82 -0.29
CA GLU A 59 -3.79 20.03 -0.74
C GLU A 59 -4.75 20.95 -1.51
N GLU A 60 -4.48 22.27 -1.44
CA GLU A 60 -5.25 23.27 -2.17
C GLU A 60 -4.90 23.23 -3.66
N GLY A 61 -5.87 22.90 -4.48
CA GLY A 61 -5.77 22.88 -5.93
C GLY A 61 -6.34 24.12 -6.59
N GLU A 62 -6.83 23.95 -7.81
CA GLU A 62 -7.29 25.02 -8.67
C GLU A 62 -8.54 25.75 -8.14
N LEU A 63 -8.63 27.03 -8.47
CA LEU A 63 -9.85 27.81 -8.28
C LEU A 63 -10.84 27.47 -9.40
N ILE A 64 -12.05 27.10 -9.01
CA ILE A 64 -13.11 26.67 -9.93
C ILE A 64 -14.40 27.44 -9.67
N GLU A 65 -15.37 27.25 -10.54
CA GLU A 65 -16.74 27.66 -10.35
C GLU A 65 -17.64 26.42 -10.44
N GLU A 66 -18.41 26.13 -9.40
CA GLU A 66 -19.36 25.03 -9.36
C GLU A 66 -20.72 25.54 -8.91
N PHE A 67 -21.78 25.13 -9.62
CA PHE A 67 -23.16 25.56 -9.37
C PHE A 67 -23.34 27.08 -9.34
N GLY A 68 -22.56 27.80 -10.15
CA GLY A 68 -22.58 29.26 -10.18
C GLY A 68 -21.93 29.93 -8.96
N TYR A 69 -21.09 29.18 -8.20
CA TYR A 69 -20.44 29.69 -7.00
C TYR A 69 -18.92 29.54 -7.09
N PRO A 70 -18.15 30.55 -6.64
CA PRO A 70 -16.70 30.48 -6.60
C PRO A 70 -16.23 29.46 -5.58
N ASN A 71 -15.62 28.37 -6.03
CA ASN A 71 -15.09 27.29 -5.20
C ASN A 71 -13.58 27.13 -5.40
N GLN A 72 -12.98 26.30 -4.57
CA GLN A 72 -11.62 25.79 -4.73
C GLN A 72 -11.65 24.27 -4.62
N ARG A 73 -10.95 23.61 -5.54
CA ARG A 73 -10.72 22.17 -5.46
C ARG A 73 -9.65 21.88 -4.43
N PHE A 74 -9.85 20.82 -3.68
CA PHE A 74 -8.86 20.20 -2.81
C PHE A 74 -8.56 18.82 -3.34
N VAL A 75 -7.29 18.42 -3.33
CA VAL A 75 -6.81 17.15 -3.86
C VAL A 75 -6.09 16.40 -2.75
N LEU A 76 -6.57 15.20 -2.45
CA LEU A 76 -5.80 14.22 -1.74
C LEU A 76 -5.14 13.35 -2.80
N HIS A 77 -3.84 13.51 -2.95
CA HIS A 77 -3.10 12.80 -3.97
C HIS A 77 -3.18 11.30 -3.74
N ALA A 78 -3.17 10.56 -4.86
CA ALA A 78 -3.03 9.12 -4.83
C ALA A 78 -1.93 8.76 -3.85
N ASP A 79 -2.20 7.78 -3.03
CA ASP A 79 -1.19 7.17 -2.19
C ASP A 79 -0.24 6.40 -3.12
N LYS A 80 0.70 7.14 -3.69
CA LYS A 80 1.86 6.55 -4.34
C LYS A 80 2.75 6.06 -3.21
N SER A 81 2.22 5.11 -2.43
CA SER A 81 3.06 4.34 -1.55
C SER A 81 4.19 3.80 -2.41
N VAL A 82 5.36 3.68 -1.85
CA VAL A 82 6.51 3.05 -2.49
C VAL A 82 6.09 1.71 -3.10
N ASP A 83 5.07 1.08 -2.54
CA ASP A 83 4.41 -0.16 -2.96
C ASP A 83 3.88 -0.11 -4.38
N ASN A 84 3.14 0.96 -4.75
CA ASN A 84 2.58 1.13 -6.11
C ASN A 84 3.65 1.44 -7.16
N VAL A 85 4.83 1.89 -6.73
CA VAL A 85 5.98 2.08 -7.63
C VAL A 85 6.74 0.76 -7.81
N ILE A 86 6.74 -0.09 -6.79
CA ILE A 86 7.48 -1.36 -6.75
C ILE A 86 6.66 -2.50 -7.36
N ILE A 87 5.39 -2.63 -7.01
CA ILE A 87 4.48 -3.67 -7.53
C ILE A 87 4.34 -3.49 -9.05
N GLY A 88 4.51 -4.60 -9.79
CA GLY A 88 4.53 -4.62 -11.25
C GLY A 88 5.89 -4.41 -11.88
N THR A 89 6.93 -4.03 -11.12
CA THR A 89 8.29 -3.94 -11.63
C THR A 89 8.94 -5.32 -11.78
N THR A 90 9.89 -5.44 -12.69
CA THR A 90 10.66 -6.67 -12.90
C THR A 90 11.98 -6.58 -12.14
N VAL A 91 12.27 -7.62 -11.37
CA VAL A 91 13.51 -7.72 -10.59
C VAL A 91 14.17 -9.07 -10.77
N THR A 92 15.46 -9.15 -10.43
CA THR A 92 16.20 -10.41 -10.37
C THR A 92 16.55 -10.71 -8.93
N VAL A 93 16.07 -11.88 -8.46
CA VAL A 93 16.35 -12.40 -7.12
C VAL A 93 17.54 -13.35 -7.20
N THR A 94 18.54 -13.14 -6.36
CA THR A 94 19.61 -14.10 -6.08
C THR A 94 19.13 -15.04 -4.98
N VAL A 95 19.01 -16.33 -5.31
CA VAL A 95 18.42 -17.32 -4.41
C VAL A 95 19.51 -17.89 -3.52
N ASP A 96 19.40 -17.67 -2.23
CA ASP A 96 20.28 -18.22 -1.20
C ASP A 96 19.62 -19.35 -0.40
N ARG A 97 18.29 -19.47 -0.49
CA ARG A 97 17.48 -20.56 0.09
C ARG A 97 16.59 -21.17 -1.00
N PRO A 98 17.15 -22.10 -1.78
CA PRO A 98 16.38 -22.73 -2.85
C PRO A 98 15.26 -23.63 -2.30
N LEU A 99 14.22 -23.81 -3.11
CA LEU A 99 13.12 -24.74 -2.83
C LEU A 99 13.69 -26.10 -2.39
N GLY A 100 13.17 -26.63 -1.30
CA GLY A 100 13.62 -27.91 -0.73
C GLY A 100 14.78 -27.79 0.27
N SER A 101 15.32 -26.60 0.49
CA SER A 101 16.39 -26.38 1.47
C SER A 101 15.86 -26.15 2.89
N TYR A 102 16.78 -26.14 3.85
CA TYR A 102 16.53 -25.78 5.23
C TYR A 102 17.32 -24.54 5.61
N HIS A 103 16.82 -23.78 6.57
CA HIS A 103 17.51 -22.61 7.11
C HIS A 103 18.85 -23.02 7.73
N SER A 104 19.90 -22.21 7.55
CA SER A 104 21.25 -22.51 8.04
C SER A 104 21.32 -22.60 9.58
N GLU A 105 20.58 -21.75 10.28
CA GLU A 105 20.56 -21.65 11.74
C GLU A 105 19.34 -22.36 12.35
N TYR A 106 18.16 -22.19 11.75
CA TYR A 106 16.90 -22.80 12.21
C TYR A 106 16.64 -24.10 11.43
N LYS A 107 17.27 -25.19 11.83
CA LYS A 107 17.27 -26.45 11.09
C LYS A 107 15.90 -27.08 10.85
N ASP A 108 14.89 -26.68 11.60
CA ASP A 108 13.51 -27.16 11.44
C ASP A 108 12.71 -26.31 10.44
N MET A 109 13.26 -25.17 9.97
CA MET A 109 12.61 -24.30 8.99
C MET A 109 12.95 -24.80 7.57
N TYR A 110 11.95 -25.43 6.95
CA TYR A 110 11.99 -25.91 5.58
C TYR A 110 11.44 -24.86 4.62
N TYR A 111 12.10 -24.64 3.48
CA TYR A 111 11.67 -23.73 2.42
C TYR A 111 10.89 -24.49 1.33
N PRO A 112 9.56 -24.43 1.29
CA PRO A 112 8.74 -25.07 0.26
C PRO A 112 8.72 -24.30 -1.06
N ILE A 113 9.30 -23.11 -1.09
CA ILE A 113 9.45 -22.21 -2.24
C ILE A 113 10.88 -21.69 -2.30
N ASN A 114 11.28 -21.11 -3.44
CA ASN A 114 12.55 -20.43 -3.54
C ASN A 114 12.47 -19.09 -2.77
N TYR A 115 13.56 -18.74 -2.10
CA TYR A 115 13.69 -17.50 -1.35
C TYR A 115 15.11 -16.94 -1.54
N GLY A 116 15.25 -15.64 -1.50
CA GLY A 116 16.52 -14.95 -1.68
C GLY A 116 16.40 -13.46 -1.54
N TYR A 117 17.32 -12.73 -2.13
CA TYR A 117 17.43 -11.27 -2.02
C TYR A 117 17.68 -10.61 -3.37
N ILE A 118 17.45 -9.30 -3.45
CA ILE A 118 17.67 -8.50 -4.66
C ILE A 118 18.92 -7.66 -4.48
N GLU A 119 19.98 -8.01 -5.21
CA GLU A 119 21.29 -7.35 -5.14
C GLU A 119 21.16 -5.83 -5.37
N GLY A 120 21.72 -5.04 -4.44
CA GLY A 120 21.77 -3.58 -4.53
C GLY A 120 20.45 -2.84 -4.24
N VAL A 121 19.42 -3.55 -3.83
CA VAL A 121 18.18 -2.96 -3.32
C VAL A 121 18.16 -3.12 -1.81
N MET A 122 18.19 -2.00 -1.08
CA MET A 122 18.25 -1.99 0.38
C MET A 122 16.84 -1.96 0.97
N ALA A 123 16.56 -2.86 1.90
CA ALA A 123 15.36 -2.86 2.71
C ALA A 123 15.47 -1.85 3.88
N PRO A 124 14.35 -1.53 4.58
CA PRO A 124 14.34 -0.58 5.68
C PRO A 124 15.26 -0.94 6.86
N ASP A 125 15.58 -2.21 7.05
CA ASP A 125 16.50 -2.73 8.08
C ASP A 125 17.98 -2.50 7.75
N GLY A 126 18.30 -2.11 6.50
CA GLY A 126 19.67 -1.87 6.02
C GLY A 126 20.34 -3.08 5.40
N GLU A 127 19.65 -4.22 5.29
CA GLU A 127 20.09 -5.40 4.53
C GLU A 127 19.57 -5.33 3.08
N GLU A 128 19.97 -6.27 2.23
CA GLU A 128 19.42 -6.39 0.87
C GLU A 128 17.97 -6.90 0.92
N GLN A 129 17.14 -6.38 -0.01
CA GLN A 129 15.71 -6.65 -0.01
C GLN A 129 15.38 -8.12 -0.24
N ASP A 130 14.82 -8.77 0.74
CA ASP A 130 14.36 -10.16 0.70
C ASP A 130 13.15 -10.37 -0.19
N ALA A 131 13.09 -11.53 -0.85
CA ALA A 131 11.99 -11.88 -1.74
C ALA A 131 11.62 -13.37 -1.72
N TYR A 132 10.32 -13.64 -1.67
CA TYR A 132 9.71 -14.94 -1.96
C TYR A 132 9.52 -15.08 -3.47
N ILE A 133 9.83 -16.25 -4.03
CA ILE A 133 9.57 -16.58 -5.43
C ILE A 133 8.46 -17.63 -5.47
N LEU A 134 7.30 -17.23 -6.00
CA LEU A 134 6.15 -18.12 -6.19
C LEU A 134 6.00 -18.55 -7.64
N GLY A 135 5.37 -19.71 -7.85
CA GLY A 135 5.13 -20.24 -9.21
C GLY A 135 6.35 -20.87 -9.88
N VAL A 136 7.46 -21.04 -9.18
CA VAL A 136 8.66 -21.75 -9.65
C VAL A 136 8.84 -23.00 -8.81
N ASN A 137 8.54 -24.16 -9.40
CA ASN A 137 8.43 -25.43 -8.68
C ASN A 137 9.71 -26.30 -8.76
N GLU A 138 10.84 -25.68 -9.03
CA GLU A 138 12.18 -26.28 -9.01
C GLU A 138 13.17 -25.37 -8.30
N PRO A 139 14.22 -25.90 -7.68
CA PRO A 139 15.25 -25.09 -7.05
C PRO A 139 16.04 -24.33 -8.12
N VAL A 140 16.20 -23.02 -7.94
CA VAL A 140 16.95 -22.15 -8.85
C VAL A 140 18.00 -21.33 -8.09
N GLY A 141 19.06 -20.89 -8.75
CA GLY A 141 20.09 -20.02 -8.15
C GLY A 141 19.81 -18.52 -8.36
N LYS A 142 19.12 -18.17 -9.44
CA LYS A 142 18.65 -16.81 -9.74
C LYS A 142 17.32 -16.90 -10.47
N PHE A 143 16.47 -15.89 -10.24
CA PHE A 143 15.18 -15.81 -10.91
C PHE A 143 14.84 -14.36 -11.25
N THR A 144 14.39 -14.12 -12.49
CA THR A 144 13.89 -12.82 -12.92
C THR A 144 12.38 -12.90 -13.11
N GLY A 145 11.64 -12.04 -12.42
CA GLY A 145 10.18 -12.03 -12.46
C GLY A 145 9.58 -10.69 -12.02
N LYS A 146 8.26 -10.64 -11.95
CA LYS A 146 7.50 -9.45 -11.53
C LYS A 146 7.17 -9.49 -10.05
N ILE A 147 7.30 -8.35 -9.39
CA ILE A 147 6.79 -8.14 -8.03
C ILE A 147 5.26 -8.01 -8.13
N ILE A 148 4.54 -8.84 -7.38
CA ILE A 148 3.07 -8.80 -7.33
C ILE A 148 2.53 -8.40 -5.95
N ALA A 149 3.36 -8.47 -4.90
CA ALA A 149 2.95 -8.09 -3.56
C ALA A 149 4.15 -7.71 -2.69
N ILE A 150 3.88 -6.96 -1.63
CA ILE A 150 4.80 -6.66 -0.53
C ILE A 150 4.19 -7.22 0.75
N VAL A 151 4.99 -7.90 1.55
CA VAL A 151 4.63 -8.47 2.86
C VAL A 151 5.28 -7.61 3.94
N TYR A 152 4.47 -6.88 4.67
CA TYR A 152 4.89 -6.07 5.82
C TYR A 152 4.72 -6.84 7.11
N ARG A 153 5.72 -6.82 7.98
CA ARG A 153 5.65 -7.35 9.34
C ARG A 153 5.41 -6.19 10.30
N LYS A 154 4.24 -6.15 10.95
CA LYS A 154 3.85 -5.06 11.87
C LYS A 154 4.63 -5.07 13.18
N ASP A 155 5.19 -6.20 13.54
CA ASP A 155 6.00 -6.46 14.73
C ASP A 155 7.50 -6.49 14.44
N ASP A 156 7.89 -6.17 13.21
CA ASP A 156 9.28 -6.11 12.72
C ASP A 156 9.44 -4.92 11.75
N ILE A 157 10.69 -4.52 11.48
CA ILE A 157 11.03 -3.51 10.44
C ILE A 157 11.24 -4.14 9.08
N GLU A 158 11.25 -5.46 8.99
CA GLU A 158 11.44 -6.19 7.74
C GLU A 158 10.19 -6.15 6.86
N GLU A 159 10.40 -5.93 5.57
CA GLU A 159 9.43 -6.20 4.52
C GLU A 159 9.99 -7.23 3.53
N LYS A 160 9.13 -7.99 2.90
CA LYS A 160 9.54 -9.00 1.90
C LYS A 160 8.71 -8.86 0.64
N TRP A 161 9.36 -8.96 -0.52
CA TRP A 161 8.66 -8.87 -1.79
C TRP A 161 8.24 -10.25 -2.29
N VAL A 162 7.15 -10.29 -3.05
CA VAL A 162 6.67 -11.53 -3.68
C VAL A 162 6.85 -11.41 -5.19
N VAL A 163 7.71 -12.26 -5.73
CA VAL A 163 8.12 -12.25 -7.14
C VAL A 163 7.60 -13.51 -7.84
N VAL A 164 7.05 -13.33 -9.04
CA VAL A 164 6.46 -14.42 -9.82
C VAL A 164 6.91 -14.36 -11.30
N PRO A 165 6.77 -15.46 -12.06
CA PRO A 165 6.91 -15.44 -13.51
C PRO A 165 5.99 -14.41 -14.16
N ASP A 166 6.45 -13.76 -15.24
CA ASP A 166 5.63 -12.77 -15.95
C ASP A 166 4.30 -13.36 -16.40
N GLY A 167 3.21 -12.62 -16.17
CA GLY A 167 1.85 -13.03 -16.47
C GLY A 167 1.21 -13.98 -15.47
N MET A 168 1.93 -14.44 -14.43
CA MET A 168 1.36 -15.23 -13.35
C MET A 168 0.77 -14.32 -12.27
N MET A 169 -0.37 -14.71 -11.72
CA MET A 169 -1.10 -13.97 -10.68
C MET A 169 -1.49 -14.90 -9.55
N PHE A 170 -1.46 -14.38 -8.33
CA PHE A 170 -1.93 -15.05 -7.12
C PHE A 170 -2.84 -14.12 -6.33
N SER A 171 -3.86 -14.66 -5.70
CA SER A 171 -4.66 -13.93 -4.71
C SER A 171 -3.88 -13.77 -3.39
N LYS A 172 -4.30 -12.82 -2.55
CA LYS A 172 -3.72 -12.64 -1.20
C LYS A 172 -3.72 -13.92 -0.37
N ASP A 173 -4.79 -14.71 -0.48
CA ASP A 173 -4.92 -15.95 0.29
C ASP A 173 -3.98 -17.05 -0.22
N GLU A 174 -3.77 -17.15 -1.54
CA GLU A 174 -2.79 -18.08 -2.12
C GLU A 174 -1.36 -17.67 -1.75
N ILE A 175 -1.03 -16.39 -1.77
CA ILE A 175 0.26 -15.88 -1.31
C ILE A 175 0.44 -16.24 0.16
N ARG A 176 -0.52 -15.88 1.02
CA ARG A 176 -0.48 -16.16 2.47
C ARG A 176 -0.24 -17.63 2.76
N GLN A 177 -0.91 -18.53 2.04
CA GLN A 177 -0.75 -19.96 2.21
C GLN A 177 0.68 -20.43 1.89
N GLN A 178 1.27 -19.92 0.80
CA GLN A 178 2.59 -20.36 0.36
C GLN A 178 3.73 -19.83 1.22
N ILE A 179 3.60 -18.62 1.77
CA ILE A 179 4.61 -18.01 2.66
C ILE A 179 4.38 -18.33 4.14
N TYR A 180 3.29 -19.05 4.49
CA TYR A 180 2.91 -19.34 5.87
C TYR A 180 4.00 -20.06 6.68
N PHE A 181 4.86 -20.86 6.03
CA PHE A 181 5.95 -21.58 6.68
C PHE A 181 6.88 -20.63 7.47
N GLN A 182 7.03 -19.38 7.05
CA GLN A 182 7.83 -18.35 7.71
C GLN A 182 6.95 -17.28 8.38
N GLU A 183 5.91 -16.81 7.68
CA GLU A 183 5.09 -15.68 8.16
C GLU A 183 4.12 -16.05 9.30
N GLN A 184 3.94 -17.31 9.63
CA GLN A 184 3.16 -17.73 10.81
C GLN A 184 3.72 -17.23 12.16
N TYR A 185 4.97 -16.78 12.18
CA TYR A 185 5.65 -16.29 13.39
C TYR A 185 5.54 -14.76 13.55
N TYR A 186 4.91 -14.06 12.58
CA TYR A 186 4.83 -12.61 12.53
C TYR A 186 3.39 -12.12 12.31
N ASP A 187 3.11 -10.87 12.71
CA ASP A 187 1.88 -10.19 12.34
C ASP A 187 2.06 -9.52 10.97
N SER A 188 1.82 -10.30 9.92
CA SER A 188 2.11 -9.87 8.54
C SER A 188 0.87 -9.37 7.80
N GLU A 189 1.04 -8.29 7.04
CA GLU A 189 0.07 -7.73 6.08
C GLU A 189 0.60 -7.83 4.66
N ILE A 190 -0.25 -8.27 3.72
CA ILE A 190 0.09 -8.37 2.29
C ILE A 190 -0.57 -7.22 1.54
N VAL A 191 0.23 -6.42 0.82
CA VAL A 191 -0.21 -5.35 -0.08
C VAL A 191 0.03 -5.78 -1.53
N MET A 192 -0.96 -5.53 -2.42
CA MET A 192 -0.93 -5.94 -3.84
C MET A 192 -1.27 -4.76 -4.72
#